data_8a4130d81cb10f0b44f0618de32df388
#
_entry.id   8a4130d81cb10f0b44f0618de32df388
#
_cell.length_a   1.000
_cell.length_b   1.000
_cell.length_c   1.000
_cell.angle_alpha   90.00
_cell.angle_beta   90.00
_cell.angle_gamma   90.00
#
_symmetry.space_group_name_H-M   'P 1'
#
loop_
_entity.id
_entity.type
_entity.pdbx_description
1 polymer ?
#
loop_
_entity_poly.entity_id
_entity_poly.type
_entity_poly.pdbx_seq_one_letter_code
_entity_poly.pdbx_strand_id
1 'polypeptide(L)'
;MATISHPAFRILVERFGGCDEYFTEMINAGTLLTGGPFEKYYIDPSPVPEKIVWQLTGHDTENMKTAAAKLAQLPGIGIDINMGCSAPDIYRYGAGIAWMLKERAETLEMVRAVRSVVPAEKRLSVKLRLGDDDFTDEGFFSFCDMLVGEGVELLTLHPRTKKEKLVRPPRYSYCQQLAQRYKGRVPVYLNGNVKDKASFDFAVAACPDVAGVMISRAAVTKPWIFMSLSGEAVSLSGLTRQSIDMEELCLSYIDLIEQYQPPEFWKTRLQRFYTYFCQNFQFSHYAQTQFLNAAAKSNEALRAAIKEFFEKCPEERVRTVY
;
A
#
# COMPACT_ATOMS: atom_id res chain seq x y z
N MET A 1 -1.21 -0.75 -2.63
CA MET A 1 -1.68 -2.14 -2.98
C MET A 1 -2.37 -2.10 -4.32
N ALA A 2 -1.96 -2.96 -5.25
CA ALA A 2 -2.63 -3.07 -6.54
C ALA A 2 -4.14 -3.31 -6.39
N THR A 3 -4.94 -2.64 -7.20
CA THR A 3 -6.41 -2.64 -7.21
C THR A 3 -7.11 -2.13 -5.94
N ILE A 4 -6.37 -1.47 -5.03
CA ILE A 4 -6.90 -0.94 -3.76
C ILE A 4 -6.50 0.51 -3.50
N SER A 5 -5.20 0.88 -3.63
CA SER A 5 -4.72 2.19 -3.15
C SER A 5 -5.09 3.35 -4.09
N HIS A 6 -6.32 3.37 -4.61
CA HIS A 6 -6.92 4.39 -5.46
C HIS A 6 -7.74 5.40 -4.64
N PRO A 7 -8.21 6.51 -5.22
CA PRO A 7 -8.95 7.55 -4.51
C PRO A 7 -10.11 7.06 -3.67
N ALA A 8 -10.97 6.18 -4.20
CA ALA A 8 -12.13 5.66 -3.46
C ALA A 8 -11.73 5.01 -2.13
N PHE A 9 -10.63 4.26 -2.10
CA PHE A 9 -10.13 3.64 -0.88
C PHE A 9 -9.52 4.66 0.08
N ARG A 10 -8.76 5.63 -0.43
CA ARG A 10 -8.19 6.70 0.42
C ARG A 10 -9.28 7.53 1.08
N ILE A 11 -10.35 7.89 0.34
CA ILE A 11 -11.53 8.59 0.86
C ILE A 11 -12.17 7.78 1.99
N LEU A 12 -12.31 6.46 1.80
CA LEU A 12 -12.85 5.59 2.85
C LEU A 12 -11.99 5.61 4.12
N VAL A 13 -10.66 5.56 3.99
CA VAL A 13 -9.74 5.62 5.13
C VAL A 13 -9.77 7.00 5.82
N GLU A 14 -9.83 8.09 5.04
CA GLU A 14 -9.92 9.46 5.58
C GLU A 14 -11.20 9.70 6.40
N ARG A 15 -12.30 9.01 6.11
CA ARG A 15 -13.53 9.05 6.95
C ARG A 15 -13.27 8.62 8.41
N PHE A 16 -12.21 7.86 8.65
CA PHE A 16 -11.78 7.37 9.97
C PHE A 16 -10.51 8.05 10.49
N GLY A 17 -10.22 9.26 10.01
CA GLY A 17 -9.05 10.03 10.45
C GLY A 17 -7.80 9.86 9.58
N GLY A 18 -7.81 8.92 8.64
CA GLY A 18 -6.72 8.78 7.66
C GLY A 18 -5.44 8.17 8.21
N CYS A 19 -4.36 8.43 7.49
CA CYS A 19 -2.98 8.11 7.88
C CYS A 19 -2.05 9.23 7.41
N ASP A 20 -0.77 9.16 7.80
CA ASP A 20 0.20 10.21 7.49
C ASP A 20 0.56 10.26 6.00
N GLU A 21 0.70 9.10 5.36
CA GLU A 21 1.11 8.97 3.96
C GLU A 21 0.37 7.86 3.22
N TYR A 22 -0.02 8.15 1.98
CA TYR A 22 -0.64 7.17 1.08
C TYR A 22 0.29 6.84 -0.08
N PHE A 23 0.82 5.62 -0.09
CA PHE A 23 1.50 5.07 -1.26
C PHE A 23 0.47 4.57 -2.27
N THR A 24 0.52 5.10 -3.49
CA THR A 24 -0.43 4.75 -4.55
C THR A 24 -0.35 3.27 -4.96
N GLU A 25 -1.21 2.86 -5.86
CA GLU A 25 -0.98 1.63 -6.63
C GLU A 25 0.33 1.78 -7.42
N MET A 26 0.90 0.65 -7.85
CA MET A 26 2.08 0.69 -8.72
C MET A 26 1.69 1.31 -10.07
N ILE A 27 2.30 2.44 -10.39
CA ILE A 27 2.18 3.10 -11.68
C ILE A 27 3.25 2.53 -12.60
N ASN A 28 2.84 1.88 -13.69
CA ASN A 28 3.80 1.35 -14.64
C ASN A 28 4.36 2.48 -15.52
N ALA A 29 5.69 2.63 -15.54
CA ALA A 29 6.38 3.70 -16.25
C ALA A 29 6.05 3.72 -17.75
N GLY A 30 6.14 2.58 -18.42
CA GLY A 30 5.83 2.49 -19.86
C GLY A 30 4.39 2.84 -20.17
N THR A 31 3.43 2.30 -19.40
CA THR A 31 2.00 2.56 -19.61
C THR A 31 1.65 4.03 -19.34
N LEU A 32 2.22 4.63 -18.28
CA LEU A 32 2.03 6.05 -17.98
C LEU A 32 2.49 6.96 -19.13
N LEU A 33 3.57 6.60 -19.81
CA LEU A 33 4.13 7.37 -20.91
C LEU A 33 3.35 7.22 -22.22
N THR A 34 2.77 6.04 -22.46
CA THR A 34 1.92 5.82 -23.63
C THR A 34 0.56 6.53 -23.53
N GLY A 35 0.14 6.95 -22.34
CA GLY A 35 -1.06 7.78 -22.15
C GLY A 35 -2.36 7.03 -22.41
N GLY A 36 -2.48 5.80 -21.91
CA GLY A 36 -3.70 5.01 -22.01
C GLY A 36 -4.92 5.67 -21.34
N PRO A 37 -6.15 5.25 -21.67
CA PRO A 37 -7.39 5.88 -21.20
C PRO A 37 -7.59 5.79 -19.69
N PHE A 38 -6.88 4.87 -19.04
CA PHE A 38 -7.03 4.58 -17.63
C PHE A 38 -5.95 5.22 -16.74
N GLU A 39 -4.89 5.78 -17.32
CA GLU A 39 -3.75 6.32 -16.56
C GLU A 39 -4.15 7.44 -15.58
N LYS A 40 -5.12 8.26 -15.95
CA LYS A 40 -5.65 9.32 -15.08
C LYS A 40 -6.18 8.81 -13.74
N TYR A 41 -6.66 7.57 -13.65
CA TYR A 41 -7.16 6.98 -12.40
C TYR A 41 -6.04 6.49 -11.46
N TYR A 42 -4.84 6.26 -12.00
CA TYR A 42 -3.66 5.90 -11.20
C TYR A 42 -2.93 7.12 -10.65
N ILE A 43 -3.08 8.28 -11.31
CA ILE A 43 -2.41 9.53 -10.95
C ILE A 43 -3.36 10.58 -10.35
N ASP A 44 -4.53 10.18 -9.90
CA ASP A 44 -5.47 11.03 -9.16
C ASP A 44 -5.00 11.17 -7.69
N PRO A 45 -4.71 12.39 -7.19
CA PRO A 45 -4.18 12.61 -5.84
C PRO A 45 -5.26 12.70 -4.76
N SER A 46 -6.56 12.59 -5.12
CA SER A 46 -7.67 12.76 -4.16
C SER A 46 -7.63 11.74 -3.02
N PRO A 47 -8.17 12.09 -1.83
CA PRO A 47 -8.70 13.40 -1.43
C PRO A 47 -7.65 14.32 -0.79
N VAL A 48 -6.44 13.83 -0.53
CA VAL A 48 -5.39 14.47 0.28
C VAL A 48 -4.07 14.51 -0.50
N PRO A 49 -3.96 15.38 -1.50
CA PRO A 49 -2.81 15.42 -2.40
C PRO A 49 -1.47 15.60 -1.67
N GLU A 50 -1.47 16.31 -0.53
CA GLU A 50 -0.28 16.54 0.29
C GLU A 50 0.26 15.28 0.99
N LYS A 51 -0.55 14.20 1.09
CA LYS A 51 -0.15 12.92 1.70
C LYS A 51 0.26 11.86 0.67
N ILE A 52 0.23 12.16 -0.62
CA ILE A 52 0.45 11.16 -1.68
C ILE A 52 1.94 10.92 -1.93
N VAL A 53 2.31 9.63 -1.98
CA VAL A 53 3.59 9.14 -2.47
C VAL A 53 3.31 8.31 -3.73
N TRP A 54 3.85 8.76 -4.87
CA TRP A 54 3.64 8.12 -6.17
C TRP A 54 4.54 6.90 -6.32
N GLN A 55 3.97 5.69 -6.26
CA GLN A 55 4.76 4.47 -6.39
C GLN A 55 4.94 4.06 -7.85
N LEU A 56 6.19 4.15 -8.34
CA LEU A 56 6.58 3.85 -9.71
C LEU A 56 7.13 2.43 -9.84
N THR A 57 6.79 1.74 -10.93
CA THR A 57 7.36 0.45 -11.31
C THR A 57 7.66 0.42 -12.80
N GLY A 58 8.71 -0.27 -13.19
CA GLY A 58 9.15 -0.42 -14.58
C GLY A 58 10.44 -1.23 -14.62
N HIS A 59 10.91 -1.56 -15.83
CA HIS A 59 12.10 -2.37 -16.06
C HIS A 59 13.17 -1.66 -16.88
N ASP A 60 12.81 -0.51 -17.46
CA ASP A 60 13.66 0.29 -18.35
C ASP A 60 14.02 1.61 -17.68
N THR A 61 15.29 1.96 -17.67
CA THR A 61 15.84 3.13 -16.98
C THR A 61 15.26 4.46 -17.54
N GLU A 62 15.19 4.62 -18.86
CA GLU A 62 14.71 5.87 -19.47
C GLU A 62 13.22 6.05 -19.26
N ASN A 63 12.42 4.97 -19.33
CA ASN A 63 11.01 5.04 -18.99
C ASN A 63 10.80 5.39 -17.52
N MET A 64 11.58 4.80 -16.61
CA MET A 64 11.53 5.11 -15.17
C MET A 64 11.86 6.58 -14.91
N LYS A 65 12.92 7.10 -15.52
CA LYS A 65 13.31 8.51 -15.44
C LYS A 65 12.20 9.45 -15.95
N THR A 66 11.73 9.21 -17.17
CA THR A 66 10.73 10.09 -17.81
C THR A 66 9.39 10.05 -17.06
N ALA A 67 8.97 8.86 -16.57
CA ALA A 67 7.77 8.73 -15.76
C ALA A 67 7.92 9.41 -14.39
N ALA A 68 9.08 9.29 -13.75
CA ALA A 68 9.38 9.99 -12.50
C ALA A 68 9.32 11.53 -12.69
N ALA A 69 9.89 12.06 -13.76
CA ALA A 69 9.80 13.49 -14.10
C ALA A 69 8.34 13.95 -14.25
N LYS A 70 7.50 13.15 -14.91
CA LYS A 70 6.07 13.45 -15.07
C LYS A 70 5.33 13.41 -13.72
N LEU A 71 5.55 12.39 -12.89
CA LEU A 71 4.92 12.27 -11.59
C LEU A 71 5.40 13.35 -10.60
N ALA A 72 6.64 13.77 -10.71
CA ALA A 72 7.21 14.83 -9.88
C ALA A 72 6.53 16.21 -10.08
N GLN A 73 5.82 16.42 -11.18
CA GLN A 73 5.02 17.64 -11.41
C GLN A 73 3.66 17.58 -10.71
N LEU A 74 3.21 16.41 -10.27
CA LEU A 74 1.95 16.25 -9.57
C LEU A 74 2.10 16.63 -8.08
N PRO A 75 1.01 17.07 -7.41
CA PRO A 75 1.04 17.27 -5.97
C PRO A 75 1.38 15.95 -5.24
N GLY A 76 2.05 16.04 -4.11
CA GLY A 76 2.42 14.88 -3.31
C GLY A 76 3.79 15.01 -2.65
N ILE A 77 4.07 14.10 -1.74
CA ILE A 77 5.31 14.07 -0.94
C ILE A 77 6.53 13.72 -1.81
N GLY A 78 6.35 12.78 -2.76
CA GLY A 78 7.47 12.34 -3.58
C GLY A 78 7.19 11.09 -4.41
N ILE A 79 8.28 10.47 -4.85
CA ILE A 79 8.30 9.27 -5.69
C ILE A 79 8.82 8.08 -4.87
N ASP A 80 8.16 6.94 -5.00
CA ASP A 80 8.62 5.67 -4.42
C ASP A 80 8.92 4.67 -5.54
N ILE A 81 10.12 4.10 -5.55
CA ILE A 81 10.47 3.05 -6.51
C ILE A 81 10.11 1.70 -5.92
N ASN A 82 9.28 0.94 -6.61
CA ASN A 82 8.95 -0.42 -6.21
C ASN A 82 10.09 -1.40 -6.56
N MET A 83 10.77 -1.89 -5.54
CA MET A 83 11.77 -2.97 -5.62
C MET A 83 11.39 -4.19 -4.78
N GLY A 84 10.09 -4.36 -4.47
CA GLY A 84 9.62 -5.43 -3.60
C GLY A 84 8.51 -6.32 -4.18
N CYS A 85 7.88 -5.93 -5.30
CA CYS A 85 6.84 -6.73 -5.90
C CYS A 85 7.42 -7.99 -6.55
N SER A 86 6.92 -9.16 -6.11
CA SER A 86 7.36 -10.46 -6.62
C SER A 86 6.28 -11.17 -7.46
N ALA A 87 5.24 -10.43 -7.90
CA ALA A 87 4.21 -10.97 -8.77
C ALA A 87 4.84 -11.40 -10.11
N PRO A 88 4.48 -12.59 -10.66
CA PRO A 88 5.09 -13.11 -11.89
C PRO A 88 5.05 -12.12 -13.05
N ASP A 89 3.92 -11.43 -13.24
CA ASP A 89 3.72 -10.46 -14.31
C ASP A 89 4.55 -9.17 -14.16
N ILE A 90 5.10 -8.91 -12.97
CA ILE A 90 6.02 -7.79 -12.71
C ILE A 90 7.47 -8.27 -12.83
N TYR A 91 7.77 -9.37 -12.12
CA TYR A 91 9.13 -9.90 -12.02
C TYR A 91 9.69 -10.39 -13.37
N ARG A 92 8.86 -11.08 -14.18
CA ARG A 92 9.28 -11.61 -15.50
C ARG A 92 9.71 -10.52 -16.48
N TYR A 93 9.15 -9.31 -16.32
CA TYR A 93 9.50 -8.15 -17.13
C TYR A 93 10.66 -7.34 -16.56
N GLY A 94 11.37 -7.86 -15.55
CA GLY A 94 12.53 -7.17 -14.98
C GLY A 94 12.20 -6.01 -14.06
N ALA A 95 10.95 -5.90 -13.57
CA ALA A 95 10.48 -4.86 -12.67
C ALA A 95 10.29 -5.37 -11.23
N GLY A 96 9.96 -4.48 -10.31
CA GLY A 96 9.75 -4.83 -8.90
C GLY A 96 11.01 -5.40 -8.25
N ILE A 97 10.91 -6.58 -7.64
CA ILE A 97 12.05 -7.21 -6.95
C ILE A 97 13.20 -7.58 -7.91
N ALA A 98 12.95 -7.64 -9.23
CA ALA A 98 14.00 -7.92 -10.20
C ALA A 98 15.15 -6.90 -10.12
N TRP A 99 14.88 -5.64 -9.76
CA TRP A 99 15.91 -4.63 -9.53
C TRP A 99 16.91 -4.99 -8.42
N MET A 100 16.50 -5.76 -7.43
CA MET A 100 17.41 -6.27 -6.39
C MET A 100 18.29 -7.44 -6.86
N LEU A 101 17.90 -8.09 -7.97
CA LEU A 101 18.53 -9.31 -8.49
C LEU A 101 19.34 -9.07 -9.78
N LYS A 102 19.25 -7.87 -10.34
CA LYS A 102 20.06 -7.42 -11.48
C LYS A 102 21.49 -7.09 -11.04
N GLU A 103 22.35 -6.89 -12.03
CA GLU A 103 23.69 -6.33 -11.79
C GLU A 103 23.59 -4.97 -11.08
N ARG A 104 24.42 -4.76 -10.06
CA ARG A 104 24.40 -3.54 -9.22
C ARG A 104 24.50 -2.26 -10.04
N ALA A 105 25.34 -2.27 -11.09
CA ALA A 105 25.55 -1.11 -11.97
C ALA A 105 24.25 -0.70 -12.67
N GLU A 106 23.44 -1.67 -13.13
CA GLU A 106 22.18 -1.40 -13.82
C GLU A 106 21.14 -0.75 -12.88
N THR A 107 21.02 -1.28 -11.66
CA THR A 107 20.11 -0.70 -10.65
C THR A 107 20.58 0.69 -10.21
N LEU A 108 21.89 0.87 -10.06
CA LEU A 108 22.50 2.15 -9.71
C LEU A 108 22.20 3.22 -10.78
N GLU A 109 22.38 2.88 -12.05
CA GLU A 109 22.08 3.75 -13.18
C GLU A 109 20.60 4.19 -13.15
N MET A 110 19.68 3.26 -12.93
CA MET A 110 18.24 3.57 -12.85
C MET A 110 17.93 4.52 -11.67
N VAL A 111 18.50 4.28 -10.48
CA VAL A 111 18.26 5.13 -9.30
C VAL A 111 18.82 6.54 -9.53
N ARG A 112 20.01 6.68 -10.08
CA ARG A 112 20.62 7.96 -10.48
C ARG A 112 19.76 8.71 -11.49
N ALA A 113 19.28 8.00 -12.52
CA ALA A 113 18.42 8.58 -13.55
C ALA A 113 17.13 9.13 -12.95
N VAL A 114 16.48 8.37 -12.06
CA VAL A 114 15.26 8.82 -11.37
C VAL A 114 15.58 10.00 -10.43
N ARG A 115 16.66 9.90 -9.59
CA ARG A 115 17.02 10.99 -8.68
C ARG A 115 17.30 12.31 -9.42
N SER A 116 17.90 12.23 -10.59
CA SER A 116 18.27 13.43 -11.39
C SER A 116 17.06 14.27 -11.83
N VAL A 117 15.86 13.73 -11.82
CA VAL A 117 14.63 14.40 -12.27
C VAL A 117 13.60 14.63 -11.16
N VAL A 118 13.81 14.07 -9.97
CA VAL A 118 12.97 14.34 -8.80
C VAL A 118 13.48 15.61 -8.11
N PRO A 119 12.67 16.68 -7.98
CA PRO A 119 13.09 17.91 -7.32
C PRO A 119 13.52 17.70 -5.86
N ALA A 120 14.36 18.57 -5.34
CA ALA A 120 14.92 18.45 -3.99
C ALA A 120 13.86 18.53 -2.89
N GLU A 121 12.76 19.23 -3.13
CA GLU A 121 11.61 19.34 -2.23
C GLU A 121 10.71 18.10 -2.22
N LYS A 122 10.97 17.14 -3.13
CA LYS A 122 10.23 15.89 -3.23
C LYS A 122 11.11 14.71 -2.86
N ARG A 123 10.64 13.91 -1.93
CA ARG A 123 11.33 12.72 -1.42
C ARG A 123 11.42 11.63 -2.49
N LEU A 124 12.61 11.05 -2.65
CA LEU A 124 12.81 9.78 -3.34
C LEU A 124 12.86 8.66 -2.31
N SER A 125 11.95 7.70 -2.39
CA SER A 125 11.92 6.52 -1.53
C SER A 125 11.98 5.21 -2.32
N VAL A 126 12.33 4.13 -1.64
CA VAL A 126 12.37 2.79 -2.24
C VAL A 126 11.69 1.78 -1.32
N LYS A 127 10.78 0.98 -1.90
CA LYS A 127 10.14 -0.12 -1.19
C LYS A 127 10.78 -1.45 -1.55
N LEU A 128 11.32 -2.14 -0.54
CA LEU A 128 12.17 -3.32 -0.64
C LEU A 128 11.56 -4.59 -0.05
N ARG A 129 12.14 -5.73 -0.45
CA ARG A 129 12.17 -7.01 0.28
C ARG A 129 13.62 -7.37 0.62
N LEU A 130 13.85 -8.59 1.16
CA LEU A 130 15.20 -9.11 1.44
C LEU A 130 15.90 -9.69 0.19
N GLY A 131 15.28 -9.62 -0.99
CA GLY A 131 15.84 -10.25 -2.19
C GLY A 131 15.27 -11.65 -2.42
N ASP A 132 16.12 -12.59 -2.89
CA ASP A 132 15.76 -14.00 -3.09
C ASP A 132 16.33 -14.87 -1.94
N ASP A 133 16.20 -16.19 -2.02
CA ASP A 133 16.62 -17.13 -0.96
C ASP A 133 18.13 -17.19 -0.77
N ASP A 134 18.88 -16.79 -1.78
CA ASP A 134 20.36 -16.75 -1.78
C ASP A 134 20.92 -15.40 -1.33
N PHE A 135 20.09 -14.47 -0.84
CA PHE A 135 20.58 -13.21 -0.31
C PHE A 135 21.50 -13.45 0.90
N THR A 136 22.51 -12.61 1.03
CA THR A 136 23.38 -12.55 2.21
C THR A 136 23.14 -11.24 2.96
N ASP A 137 23.45 -11.21 4.25
CA ASP A 137 23.37 -9.99 5.07
C ASP A 137 24.22 -8.87 4.47
N GLU A 138 25.47 -9.19 4.12
CA GLU A 138 26.38 -8.25 3.46
C GLU A 138 25.81 -7.75 2.13
N GLY A 139 25.31 -8.66 1.30
CA GLY A 139 24.70 -8.33 0.00
C GLY A 139 23.48 -7.42 0.14
N PHE A 140 22.61 -7.68 1.12
CA PHE A 140 21.45 -6.87 1.39
C PHE A 140 21.81 -5.46 1.90
N PHE A 141 22.67 -5.39 2.92
CA PHE A 141 23.04 -4.08 3.49
C PHE A 141 23.87 -3.23 2.51
N SER A 142 24.79 -3.84 1.75
CA SER A 142 25.53 -3.11 0.72
C SER A 142 24.61 -2.61 -0.41
N PHE A 143 23.54 -3.33 -0.73
CA PHE A 143 22.53 -2.84 -1.66
C PHE A 143 21.78 -1.62 -1.11
N CYS A 144 21.40 -1.63 0.15
CA CYS A 144 20.78 -0.48 0.79
C CYS A 144 21.75 0.71 0.86
N ASP A 145 23.03 0.48 1.16
CA ASP A 145 24.06 1.53 1.15
C ASP A 145 24.20 2.19 -0.21
N MET A 146 24.17 1.40 -1.27
CA MET A 146 24.19 1.89 -2.65
C MET A 146 22.99 2.82 -2.92
N LEU A 147 21.77 2.42 -2.54
CA LEU A 147 20.56 3.24 -2.70
C LEU A 147 20.65 4.57 -1.95
N VAL A 148 21.08 4.51 -0.68
CA VAL A 148 21.23 5.70 0.16
C VAL A 148 22.35 6.61 -0.37
N GLY A 149 23.44 6.04 -0.87
CA GLY A 149 24.52 6.78 -1.52
C GLY A 149 24.09 7.55 -2.76
N GLU A 150 23.05 7.09 -3.44
CA GLU A 150 22.45 7.74 -4.61
C GLU A 150 21.27 8.66 -4.29
N GLY A 151 21.09 9.03 -3.03
CA GLY A 151 20.12 10.03 -2.61
C GLY A 151 18.71 9.50 -2.40
N VAL A 152 18.57 8.21 -2.07
CA VAL A 152 17.31 7.67 -1.54
C VAL A 152 17.14 8.16 -0.10
N GLU A 153 15.99 8.76 0.19
CA GLU A 153 15.70 9.49 1.42
C GLU A 153 14.74 8.74 2.37
N LEU A 154 14.16 7.62 1.94
CA LEU A 154 13.37 6.71 2.78
C LEU A 154 13.46 5.29 2.24
N LEU A 155 13.65 4.32 3.12
CA LEU A 155 13.55 2.90 2.80
C LEU A 155 12.35 2.27 3.50
N THR A 156 11.47 1.61 2.73
CA THR A 156 10.38 0.79 3.29
C THR A 156 10.72 -0.68 3.12
N LEU A 157 10.96 -1.40 4.20
CA LEU A 157 11.34 -2.81 4.16
C LEU A 157 10.20 -3.75 4.53
N HIS A 158 9.86 -4.68 3.62
CA HIS A 158 9.11 -5.88 3.92
C HIS A 158 10.08 -7.04 4.14
N PRO A 159 10.43 -7.39 5.40
CA PRO A 159 11.56 -8.26 5.70
C PRO A 159 11.27 -9.75 5.48
N ARG A 160 10.99 -10.10 4.25
CA ARG A 160 10.82 -11.45 3.70
C ARG A 160 11.49 -11.53 2.35
N THR A 161 12.00 -12.71 2.00
CA THR A 161 12.50 -12.99 0.66
C THR A 161 11.37 -13.12 -0.37
N LYS A 162 11.72 -13.17 -1.64
CA LYS A 162 10.78 -13.41 -2.75
C LYS A 162 10.04 -14.74 -2.58
N LYS A 163 10.74 -15.81 -2.22
CA LYS A 163 10.16 -17.16 -2.11
C LYS A 163 9.34 -17.37 -0.84
N GLU A 164 9.68 -16.70 0.26
CA GLU A 164 8.91 -16.79 1.52
C GLU A 164 7.48 -16.26 1.37
N LYS A 165 7.24 -15.38 0.41
CA LYS A 165 5.93 -14.76 0.16
C LYS A 165 5.34 -14.18 1.45
N LEU A 166 4.25 -14.80 1.97
CA LEU A 166 3.55 -14.41 3.20
C LEU A 166 3.45 -15.58 4.20
N VAL A 167 4.05 -16.72 3.89
CA VAL A 167 3.95 -17.95 4.70
C VAL A 167 4.83 -17.88 5.94
N ARG A 168 6.07 -17.39 5.78
CA ARG A 168 7.00 -17.22 6.90
C ARG A 168 6.71 -15.92 7.65
N PRO A 169 6.99 -15.82 8.96
CA PRO A 169 6.93 -14.55 9.69
C PRO A 169 7.96 -13.56 9.13
N PRO A 170 7.69 -12.22 9.22
CA PRO A 170 8.67 -11.23 8.85
C PRO A 170 9.87 -11.24 9.81
N ARG A 171 11.07 -11.06 9.27
CA ARG A 171 12.31 -11.00 10.05
C ARG A 171 12.55 -9.56 10.53
N TYR A 172 11.82 -9.12 11.53
CA TYR A 172 11.86 -7.73 12.01
C TYR A 172 13.26 -7.24 12.40
N SER A 173 14.17 -8.15 12.80
CA SER A 173 15.56 -7.78 13.08
C SER A 173 16.26 -7.06 11.93
N TYR A 174 15.91 -7.35 10.67
CA TYR A 174 16.45 -6.62 9.52
C TYR A 174 15.96 -5.19 9.44
N CYS A 175 14.70 -4.93 9.78
CA CYS A 175 14.19 -3.56 9.86
C CYS A 175 14.90 -2.78 10.95
N GLN A 176 15.11 -3.39 12.12
CA GLN A 176 15.82 -2.77 13.24
C GLN A 176 17.29 -2.47 12.89
N GLN A 177 18.02 -3.43 12.33
CA GLN A 177 19.41 -3.24 11.90
C GLN A 177 19.52 -2.14 10.84
N LEU A 178 18.60 -2.13 9.86
CA LEU A 178 18.58 -1.11 8.82
C LEU A 178 18.29 0.28 9.40
N ALA A 179 17.32 0.39 10.34
CA ALA A 179 17.02 1.64 11.02
C ALA A 179 18.19 2.16 11.84
N GLN A 180 18.90 1.28 12.55
CA GLN A 180 20.12 1.63 13.29
C GLN A 180 21.25 2.09 12.37
N ARG A 181 21.45 1.40 11.23
CA ARG A 181 22.49 1.73 10.24
C ARG A 181 22.35 3.15 9.69
N TYR A 182 21.11 3.60 9.51
CA TYR A 182 20.83 4.93 8.93
C TYR A 182 20.28 5.94 9.94
N LYS A 183 20.35 5.64 11.23
CA LYS A 183 19.84 6.51 12.29
C LYS A 183 20.33 7.96 12.14
N GLY A 184 19.40 8.91 12.13
CA GLY A 184 19.67 10.34 11.94
C GLY A 184 20.01 10.75 10.50
N ARG A 185 19.97 9.83 9.51
CA ARG A 185 20.23 10.13 8.10
C ARG A 185 19.05 9.79 7.18
N VAL A 186 18.63 8.54 7.17
CA VAL A 186 17.54 8.05 6.31
C VAL A 186 16.56 7.26 7.16
N PRO A 187 15.28 7.69 7.24
CA PRO A 187 14.25 6.95 7.94
C PRO A 187 14.00 5.59 7.29
N VAL A 188 13.59 4.62 8.12
CA VAL A 188 13.20 3.28 7.68
C VAL A 188 11.77 3.02 8.14
N TYR A 189 10.91 2.62 7.20
CA TYR A 189 9.56 2.14 7.50
C TYR A 189 9.51 0.61 7.51
N LEU A 190 8.90 0.06 8.55
CA LEU A 190 8.61 -1.36 8.64
C LEU A 190 7.32 -1.69 7.89
N ASN A 191 7.32 -2.77 7.09
CA ASN A 191 6.12 -3.29 6.45
C ASN A 191 5.98 -4.80 6.68
N GLY A 192 4.81 -5.24 7.11
CA GLY A 192 4.44 -6.66 7.18
C GLY A 192 3.88 -7.10 8.52
N ASN A 193 2.83 -7.93 8.46
CA ASN A 193 2.14 -8.59 9.59
C ASN A 193 1.50 -7.69 10.65
N VAL A 194 1.41 -6.39 10.44
CA VAL A 194 0.62 -5.52 11.32
C VAL A 194 -0.84 -5.57 10.89
N LYS A 195 -1.72 -6.05 11.78
CA LYS A 195 -3.15 -6.30 11.52
C LYS A 195 -4.08 -5.80 12.63
N ASP A 196 -3.53 -5.45 13.78
CA ASP A 196 -4.22 -4.96 14.98
C ASP A 196 -3.22 -4.31 15.94
N LYS A 197 -3.72 -3.75 17.04
CA LYS A 197 -2.89 -3.08 18.07
C LYS A 197 -1.82 -4.01 18.64
N ALA A 198 -2.16 -5.25 18.97
CA ALA A 198 -1.20 -6.21 19.54
C ALA A 198 -0.03 -6.50 18.58
N SER A 199 -0.32 -6.74 17.29
CA SER A 199 0.71 -6.96 16.28
C SER A 199 1.49 -5.69 15.94
N PHE A 200 0.89 -4.51 16.07
CA PHE A 200 1.57 -3.23 15.95
C PHE A 200 2.57 -3.02 17.10
N ASP A 201 2.12 -3.19 18.34
CA ASP A 201 2.98 -3.05 19.53
C ASP A 201 4.14 -4.03 19.51
N PHE A 202 3.88 -5.27 19.11
CA PHE A 202 4.93 -6.27 18.93
C PHE A 202 5.96 -5.85 17.87
N ALA A 203 5.51 -5.33 16.73
CA ALA A 203 6.38 -4.90 15.64
C ALA A 203 7.24 -3.69 16.05
N VAL A 204 6.64 -2.69 16.72
CA VAL A 204 7.33 -1.50 17.21
C VAL A 204 8.32 -1.86 18.32
N ALA A 205 7.94 -2.75 19.25
CA ALA A 205 8.85 -3.24 20.29
C ALA A 205 10.06 -4.00 19.71
N ALA A 206 9.84 -4.76 18.63
CA ALA A 206 10.92 -5.47 17.92
C ALA A 206 11.81 -4.53 17.08
N CYS A 207 11.31 -3.36 16.72
CA CYS A 207 11.98 -2.39 15.84
C CYS A 207 11.83 -0.95 16.39
N PRO A 208 12.40 -0.63 17.56
CA PRO A 208 12.19 0.67 18.21
C PRO A 208 12.82 1.86 17.44
N ASP A 209 13.73 1.63 16.53
CA ASP A 209 14.38 2.69 15.75
C ASP A 209 13.73 2.96 14.39
N VAL A 210 12.68 2.23 14.00
CA VAL A 210 11.97 2.55 12.75
C VAL A 210 11.19 3.85 12.86
N ALA A 211 11.16 4.61 11.78
CA ALA A 211 10.48 5.90 11.74
C ALA A 211 8.97 5.79 11.49
N GLY A 212 8.50 4.63 11.02
CA GLY A 212 7.09 4.42 10.74
C GLY A 212 6.75 2.99 10.39
N VAL A 213 5.45 2.72 10.29
CA VAL A 213 4.91 1.40 9.97
C VAL A 213 3.96 1.50 8.78
N MET A 214 4.31 0.84 7.68
CA MET A 214 3.44 0.76 6.50
C MET A 214 2.44 -0.40 6.66
N ILE A 215 1.15 -0.08 6.66
CA ILE A 215 0.06 -1.04 6.76
C ILE A 215 -0.59 -1.22 5.38
N SER A 216 -0.87 -2.46 4.99
CA SER A 216 -1.48 -2.74 3.67
C SER A 216 -2.81 -3.47 3.82
N ARG A 217 -2.80 -4.81 3.85
CA ARG A 217 -4.03 -5.63 3.86
C ARG A 217 -4.95 -5.35 5.04
N ALA A 218 -4.37 -5.09 6.20
CA ALA A 218 -5.15 -4.79 7.40
C ALA A 218 -5.94 -3.48 7.26
N ALA A 219 -5.43 -2.49 6.53
CA ALA A 219 -6.19 -1.28 6.23
C ALA A 219 -7.37 -1.53 5.29
N VAL A 220 -7.30 -2.56 4.44
CA VAL A 220 -8.44 -2.97 3.61
C VAL A 220 -9.49 -3.70 4.44
N THR A 221 -9.05 -4.57 5.35
CA THR A 221 -9.93 -5.27 6.28
C THR A 221 -10.60 -4.27 7.24
N LYS A 222 -9.82 -3.35 7.79
CA LYS A 222 -10.26 -2.34 8.77
C LYS A 222 -9.83 -0.96 8.33
N PRO A 223 -10.62 -0.23 7.52
CA PRO A 223 -10.27 1.12 7.09
C PRO A 223 -10.02 2.11 8.24
N TRP A 224 -10.52 1.81 9.43
CA TRP A 224 -10.33 2.55 10.68
C TRP A 224 -9.08 2.14 11.49
N ILE A 225 -8.21 1.28 10.94
CA ILE A 225 -7.08 0.70 11.70
C ILE A 225 -6.13 1.78 12.24
N PHE A 226 -5.88 2.83 11.48
CA PHE A 226 -4.96 3.90 11.89
C PHE A 226 -5.46 4.62 13.13
N MET A 227 -6.76 4.92 13.22
CA MET A 227 -7.40 5.47 14.41
C MET A 227 -7.21 4.55 15.62
N SER A 228 -7.37 3.23 15.43
CA SER A 228 -7.19 2.25 16.51
C SER A 228 -5.74 2.08 16.97
N LEU A 229 -4.76 2.49 16.17
CA LEU A 229 -3.32 2.35 16.49
C LEU A 229 -2.72 3.60 17.11
N SER A 230 -3.27 4.78 16.88
CA SER A 230 -2.71 6.06 17.35
C SER A 230 -2.63 6.18 18.87
N GLY A 231 -3.32 5.33 19.62
CA GLY A 231 -3.28 5.36 21.11
C GLY A 231 -3.86 6.62 21.72
N GLU A 232 -3.92 7.68 20.97
CA GLU A 232 -4.69 8.86 21.28
C GLU A 232 -6.10 8.58 20.75
N ALA A 233 -7.07 8.53 21.63
CA ALA A 233 -8.41 8.94 21.30
C ALA A 233 -8.26 10.36 20.79
N VAL A 234 -7.93 10.54 19.50
CA VAL A 234 -7.84 11.86 18.90
C VAL A 234 -9.22 12.45 18.99
N SER A 235 -9.39 13.26 20.03
CA SER A 235 -10.51 14.13 20.24
C SER A 235 -10.48 15.22 19.17
N LEU A 236 -10.63 14.84 17.89
CA LEU A 236 -11.03 15.79 16.86
C LEU A 236 -12.54 16.07 16.93
N SER A 237 -13.27 15.35 17.80
CA SER A 237 -14.70 15.57 18.05
C SER A 237 -15.20 15.05 19.41
N GLY A 238 -14.31 14.75 20.40
CA GLY A 238 -14.73 14.22 21.69
C GLY A 238 -15.23 12.76 21.67
N LEU A 239 -15.00 11.99 20.60
CA LEU A 239 -15.49 10.63 20.45
C LEU A 239 -14.43 9.61 20.87
N THR A 240 -14.50 9.17 22.12
CA THR A 240 -13.70 8.07 22.67
C THR A 240 -14.14 6.67 22.19
N ARG A 241 -15.23 6.58 21.47
CA ARG A 241 -15.84 5.34 20.98
C ARG A 241 -16.64 5.61 19.71
N GLN A 242 -16.27 5.01 18.59
CA GLN A 242 -17.01 5.16 17.34
C GLN A 242 -17.80 3.89 17.01
N SER A 243 -19.07 4.06 16.70
CA SER A 243 -19.92 3.01 16.18
C SER A 243 -19.97 3.11 14.66
N ILE A 244 -19.65 2.03 13.97
CA ILE A 244 -19.64 1.94 12.50
C ILE A 244 -20.83 1.11 12.06
N ASP A 245 -21.68 1.68 11.20
CA ASP A 245 -22.68 0.91 10.46
C ASP A 245 -21.97 0.20 9.30
N MET A 246 -21.82 -1.12 9.40
CA MET A 246 -21.11 -1.93 8.44
C MET A 246 -21.84 -2.09 7.12
N GLU A 247 -23.19 -2.04 7.13
CA GLU A 247 -24.00 -2.04 5.93
C GLU A 247 -23.80 -0.75 5.14
N GLU A 248 -23.93 0.40 5.81
CA GLU A 248 -23.71 1.71 5.20
C GLU A 248 -22.27 1.83 4.64
N LEU A 249 -21.26 1.35 5.37
CA LEU A 249 -19.89 1.36 4.90
C LEU A 249 -19.73 0.52 3.64
N CYS A 250 -20.29 -0.69 3.60
CA CYS A 250 -20.26 -1.53 2.41
C CYS A 250 -20.90 -0.82 1.22
N LEU A 251 -22.12 -0.31 1.38
CA LEU A 251 -22.86 0.34 0.29
C LEU A 251 -22.15 1.60 -0.19
N SER A 252 -21.66 2.44 0.73
CA SER A 252 -20.95 3.68 0.38
C SER A 252 -19.64 3.43 -0.35
N TYR A 253 -18.98 2.29 -0.11
CA TYR A 253 -17.77 1.95 -0.87
C TYR A 253 -18.08 1.62 -2.34
N ILE A 254 -19.25 1.04 -2.64
CA ILE A 254 -19.68 0.86 -4.03
C ILE A 254 -19.87 2.23 -4.70
N ASP A 255 -20.50 3.17 -4.00
CA ASP A 255 -20.71 4.54 -4.51
C ASP A 255 -19.37 5.23 -4.81
N LEU A 256 -18.40 5.09 -3.91
CA LEU A 256 -17.05 5.63 -4.12
C LEU A 256 -16.34 4.99 -5.33
N ILE A 257 -16.50 3.68 -5.53
CA ILE A 257 -15.94 3.01 -6.70
C ILE A 257 -16.59 3.53 -8.00
N GLU A 258 -17.90 3.67 -8.03
CA GLU A 258 -18.63 4.20 -9.18
C GLU A 258 -18.21 5.65 -9.51
N GLN A 259 -17.98 6.46 -8.50
CA GLN A 259 -17.60 7.86 -8.65
C GLN A 259 -16.14 8.04 -9.11
N TYR A 260 -15.21 7.27 -8.57
CA TYR A 260 -13.76 7.51 -8.73
C TYR A 260 -13.04 6.50 -9.63
N GLN A 261 -13.74 5.50 -10.15
CA GLN A 261 -13.14 4.48 -10.98
C GLN A 261 -13.95 4.25 -12.26
N PRO A 262 -13.30 3.90 -13.37
CA PRO A 262 -14.03 3.58 -14.60
C PRO A 262 -14.77 2.25 -14.47
N PRO A 263 -15.89 2.04 -15.20
CA PRO A 263 -16.70 0.83 -15.12
C PRO A 263 -15.91 -0.47 -15.33
N GLU A 264 -14.87 -0.44 -16.18
CA GLU A 264 -14.00 -1.58 -16.46
C GLU A 264 -13.26 -2.10 -15.21
N PHE A 265 -13.09 -1.25 -14.20
CA PHE A 265 -12.37 -1.60 -12.97
C PHE A 265 -13.30 -1.99 -11.82
N TRP A 266 -14.57 -1.65 -11.85
CA TRP A 266 -15.49 -1.83 -10.72
C TRP A 266 -15.47 -3.23 -10.16
N LYS A 267 -15.71 -4.23 -11.02
CA LYS A 267 -15.74 -5.64 -10.62
C LYS A 267 -14.46 -6.07 -9.87
N THR A 268 -13.30 -5.82 -10.46
CA THR A 268 -12.03 -6.28 -9.90
C THR A 268 -11.68 -5.57 -8.60
N ARG A 269 -12.01 -4.27 -8.49
CA ARG A 269 -11.75 -3.46 -7.29
C ARG A 269 -12.70 -3.81 -6.15
N LEU A 270 -13.99 -3.98 -6.42
CA LEU A 270 -14.98 -4.41 -5.43
C LEU A 270 -14.69 -5.83 -4.93
N GLN A 271 -14.43 -6.79 -5.83
CA GLN A 271 -14.06 -8.14 -5.43
C GLN A 271 -12.79 -8.15 -4.58
N ARG A 272 -11.80 -7.33 -4.92
CA ARG A 272 -10.55 -7.23 -4.14
C ARG A 272 -10.79 -6.65 -2.76
N PHE A 273 -11.60 -5.63 -2.64
CA PHE A 273 -11.97 -5.04 -1.35
C PHE A 273 -12.71 -6.05 -0.46
N TYR A 274 -13.80 -6.62 -0.96
CA TYR A 274 -14.61 -7.54 -0.16
C TYR A 274 -13.90 -8.84 0.20
N THR A 275 -12.91 -9.28 -0.57
CA THR A 275 -12.03 -10.40 -0.19
C THR A 275 -11.36 -10.19 1.17
N TYR A 276 -11.00 -8.94 1.48
CA TYR A 276 -10.40 -8.60 2.78
C TYR A 276 -11.44 -8.12 3.79
N PHE A 277 -12.35 -7.25 3.37
CA PHE A 277 -13.29 -6.60 4.26
C PHE A 277 -14.25 -7.60 4.96
N CYS A 278 -14.69 -8.64 4.26
CA CYS A 278 -15.56 -9.67 4.82
C CYS A 278 -14.93 -10.46 5.99
N GLN A 279 -13.60 -10.37 6.19
CA GLN A 279 -12.92 -10.94 7.36
C GLN A 279 -13.36 -10.30 8.69
N ASN A 280 -14.09 -9.20 8.65
CA ASN A 280 -14.69 -8.59 9.84
C ASN A 280 -15.91 -9.35 10.36
N PHE A 281 -16.59 -10.12 9.53
CA PHE A 281 -17.83 -10.80 9.91
C PHE A 281 -17.57 -12.17 10.54
N GLN A 282 -18.43 -12.57 11.46
CA GLN A 282 -18.38 -13.90 12.08
C GLN A 282 -18.52 -14.99 11.00
N PHE A 283 -19.46 -14.80 10.08
CA PHE A 283 -19.66 -15.68 8.92
C PHE A 283 -18.87 -15.19 7.70
N SER A 284 -17.59 -14.89 7.87
CA SER A 284 -16.74 -14.24 6.87
C SER A 284 -16.73 -14.93 5.50
N HIS A 285 -16.68 -16.28 5.48
CA HIS A 285 -16.68 -17.05 4.23
C HIS A 285 -18.03 -16.95 3.50
N TYR A 286 -19.14 -16.98 4.24
CA TYR A 286 -20.47 -16.81 3.67
C TYR A 286 -20.62 -15.42 3.05
N ALA A 287 -20.34 -14.37 3.82
CA ALA A 287 -20.41 -13.00 3.31
C ALA A 287 -19.52 -12.81 2.09
N GLN A 288 -18.28 -13.27 2.15
CA GLN A 288 -17.35 -13.19 1.03
C GLN A 288 -17.87 -13.87 -0.23
N THR A 289 -18.38 -15.10 -0.11
CA THR A 289 -18.92 -15.85 -1.25
C THR A 289 -20.10 -15.12 -1.87
N GLN A 290 -21.05 -14.63 -1.06
CA GLN A 290 -22.21 -13.90 -1.56
C GLN A 290 -21.81 -12.60 -2.26
N PHE A 291 -20.95 -11.80 -1.63
CA PHE A 291 -20.56 -10.50 -2.17
C PHE A 291 -19.71 -10.64 -3.45
N LEU A 292 -18.76 -11.59 -3.49
CA LEU A 292 -17.94 -11.79 -4.67
C LEU A 292 -18.75 -12.32 -5.87
N ASN A 293 -19.68 -13.25 -5.63
CA ASN A 293 -20.58 -13.76 -6.68
C ASN A 293 -21.53 -12.68 -7.20
N ALA A 294 -22.04 -11.83 -6.32
CA ALA A 294 -22.90 -10.71 -6.70
C ALA A 294 -22.11 -9.63 -7.46
N ALA A 295 -20.93 -9.25 -7.00
CA ALA A 295 -20.04 -8.30 -7.68
C ALA A 295 -19.57 -8.80 -9.08
N ALA A 296 -19.58 -10.11 -9.29
CA ALA A 296 -19.31 -10.68 -10.62
C ALA A 296 -20.43 -10.41 -11.64
N LYS A 297 -21.65 -10.14 -11.17
CA LYS A 297 -22.83 -9.88 -11.98
C LYS A 297 -23.01 -8.38 -12.24
N SER A 298 -23.23 -7.60 -11.18
CA SER A 298 -23.37 -6.14 -11.26
C SER A 298 -23.25 -5.49 -9.88
N ASN A 299 -23.12 -4.16 -9.85
CA ASN A 299 -23.10 -3.40 -8.60
C ASN A 299 -24.48 -3.42 -7.91
N GLU A 300 -25.59 -3.44 -8.67
CA GLU A 300 -26.95 -3.56 -8.14
C GLU A 300 -27.15 -4.93 -7.45
N ALA A 301 -26.66 -6.01 -8.07
CA ALA A 301 -26.68 -7.34 -7.47
C ALA A 301 -25.87 -7.37 -6.17
N LEU A 302 -24.72 -6.69 -6.14
CA LEU A 302 -23.89 -6.60 -4.95
C LEU A 302 -24.58 -5.80 -3.84
N ARG A 303 -25.22 -4.67 -4.15
CA ARG A 303 -26.03 -3.89 -3.19
C ARG A 303 -27.15 -4.74 -2.59
N ALA A 304 -27.85 -5.51 -3.41
CA ALA A 304 -28.91 -6.41 -2.96
C ALA A 304 -28.38 -7.51 -2.03
N ALA A 305 -27.24 -8.14 -2.39
CA ALA A 305 -26.62 -9.17 -1.56
C ALA A 305 -26.11 -8.64 -0.21
N ILE A 306 -25.61 -7.41 -0.16
CA ILE A 306 -25.19 -6.76 1.08
C ILE A 306 -26.41 -6.54 1.99
N LYS A 307 -27.50 -5.97 1.49
CA LYS A 307 -28.72 -5.75 2.26
C LYS A 307 -29.29 -7.07 2.80
N GLU A 308 -29.41 -8.08 1.94
CA GLU A 308 -29.87 -9.42 2.33
C GLU A 308 -28.98 -10.05 3.43
N PHE A 309 -27.67 -9.85 3.37
CA PHE A 309 -26.75 -10.33 4.40
C PHE A 309 -27.05 -9.69 5.76
N PHE A 310 -27.21 -8.38 5.84
CA PHE A 310 -27.50 -7.68 7.10
C PHE A 310 -28.95 -7.86 7.59
N GLU A 311 -29.89 -8.18 6.72
CA GLU A 311 -31.22 -8.65 7.12
C GLU A 311 -31.17 -10.01 7.81
N LYS A 312 -30.31 -10.92 7.33
CA LYS A 312 -30.12 -12.27 7.91
C LYS A 312 -29.21 -12.29 9.14
N CYS A 313 -28.28 -11.35 9.22
CA CYS A 313 -27.27 -11.25 10.27
C CYS A 313 -27.26 -9.83 10.87
N PRO A 314 -28.35 -9.36 11.52
CA PRO A 314 -28.45 -7.99 12.02
C PRO A 314 -27.41 -7.67 13.10
N GLU A 315 -26.91 -8.67 13.81
CA GLU A 315 -25.83 -8.53 14.81
C GLU A 315 -24.50 -8.09 14.21
N GLU A 316 -24.29 -8.30 12.91
CA GLU A 316 -23.09 -7.88 12.19
C GLU A 316 -23.13 -6.42 11.72
N ARG A 317 -24.27 -5.76 11.84
CA ARG A 317 -24.48 -4.42 11.29
C ARG A 317 -23.70 -3.34 12.01
N VAL A 318 -23.60 -3.44 13.33
CA VAL A 318 -22.94 -2.41 14.15
C VAL A 318 -21.63 -2.90 14.72
N ARG A 319 -20.54 -2.19 14.40
CA ARG A 319 -19.21 -2.45 14.93
C ARG A 319 -18.75 -1.30 15.81
N THR A 320 -18.43 -1.60 17.05
CA THR A 320 -17.76 -0.63 17.92
C THR A 320 -16.24 -0.76 17.75
N VAL A 321 -15.58 0.37 17.52
CA VAL A 321 -14.14 0.48 17.40
C VAL A 321 -13.59 1.47 18.44
N TYR A 322 -12.37 1.20 18.89
CA TYR A 322 -11.67 1.94 19.95
C TYR A 322 -10.32 2.40 19.45
#